data_e4d3dc69ef6c11515e1a513ef69de90f
#
_entry.id   e4d3dc69ef6c11515e1a513ef69de90f
#
_cell.length_a   1.000
_cell.length_b   1.000
_cell.length_c   1.000
_cell.angle_alpha   90.00
_cell.angle_beta   90.00
_cell.angle_gamma   90.00
#
_symmetry.space_group_name_H-M   'P 1'
#
loop_
_entity.id
_entity.type
_entity.pdbx_description
1 polymer ?
#
loop_
_entity_poly.entity_id
_entity_poly.type
_entity_poly.pdbx_seq_one_letter_code
_entity_poly.pdbx_strand_id
1 'polypeptide(L)'
;MTETEIQNILEKQHKFFQTGQTLPVAYRIEQLQKLKDSIIRHEPDLNLALKADLGKSETESYMCEIGLTLSELSWMLKHIKKLTKETVVPTPLAQFAAKSFRSPSPYGNVLIMSPWNYPVLLTLEPLIDALAAGNTAVVKPSAYAPSTSHVMQEIIEECFSDEYVAVVTGGRAENQALLNQRFDKIFFTGGKTVGREVLRHAAEYLTPVTLELGGKSPCIVDSTAKIPLAARRIVFGKYLNCGQTCVAPDYILCDKAIRDQLTDAIKSEIRRQFGKHPLENPNYGKIINRKHFQRLQGLIDSSKVVIGGQSDAKILRIAPTVMKNVTWEDAVMGEEIFGPILPILTYESLDDAIQTVESHPHPLALYFFSEDKAAQKKVLDHCHFGGGCINDTIIHLATSAMPFGGVGESGMGGYHGKAGFDEFTHYRSIVDKKTWMDLPVRYQRYNKFKRKMLRMFLK
;
A
#
# COMPACT_ATOMS: atom_id res chain seq x y z
N MET A 1 -7.94 1.34 25.24
CA MET A 1 -9.34 0.84 25.13
C MET A 1 -9.36 -0.62 25.50
N THR A 2 -10.32 -1.05 26.32
CA THR A 2 -10.46 -2.45 26.74
C THR A 2 -11.09 -3.33 25.65
N GLU A 3 -10.92 -4.63 25.73
CA GLU A 3 -11.52 -5.58 24.78
C GLU A 3 -13.06 -5.48 24.78
N THR A 4 -13.67 -5.26 25.95
CA THR A 4 -15.13 -5.07 26.09
C THR A 4 -15.61 -3.79 25.39
N GLU A 5 -14.86 -2.70 25.49
CA GLU A 5 -15.20 -1.46 24.77
C GLU A 5 -15.13 -1.64 23.24
N ILE A 6 -14.11 -2.37 22.76
CA ILE A 6 -13.97 -2.72 21.35
C ILE A 6 -15.14 -3.59 20.89
N GLN A 7 -15.52 -4.60 21.67
CA GLN A 7 -16.67 -5.44 21.37
C GLN A 7 -17.97 -4.63 21.27
N ASN A 8 -18.20 -3.70 22.19
CA ASN A 8 -19.37 -2.81 22.16
C ASN A 8 -19.41 -1.94 20.89
N ILE A 9 -18.26 -1.44 20.44
CA ILE A 9 -18.17 -0.70 19.16
C ILE A 9 -18.61 -1.60 18.01
N LEU A 10 -18.08 -2.81 17.93
CA LEU A 10 -18.42 -3.76 16.86
C LEU A 10 -19.91 -4.13 16.85
N GLU A 11 -20.51 -4.32 18.01
CA GLU A 11 -21.94 -4.59 18.12
C GLU A 11 -22.80 -3.42 17.60
N LYS A 12 -22.40 -2.17 17.91
CA LYS A 12 -23.06 -0.96 17.36
C LYS A 12 -22.90 -0.90 15.86
N GLN A 13 -21.70 -1.14 15.33
CA GLN A 13 -21.40 -1.12 13.89
C GLN A 13 -22.16 -2.21 13.13
N HIS A 14 -22.27 -3.40 13.67
CA HIS A 14 -23.11 -4.48 13.09
C HIS A 14 -24.58 -4.07 13.01
N LYS A 15 -25.14 -3.51 14.11
CA LYS A 15 -26.52 -3.03 14.13
C LYS A 15 -26.73 -1.90 13.11
N PHE A 16 -25.82 -0.94 13.05
CA PHE A 16 -25.89 0.16 12.09
C PHE A 16 -25.82 -0.34 10.65
N PHE A 17 -24.90 -1.24 10.34
CA PHE A 17 -24.80 -1.85 9.01
C PHE A 17 -26.08 -2.58 8.61
N GLN A 18 -26.72 -3.30 9.55
CA GLN A 18 -27.98 -4.03 9.30
C GLN A 18 -29.16 -3.09 8.98
N THR A 19 -29.11 -1.82 9.37
CA THR A 19 -30.14 -0.84 8.95
C THR A 19 -30.16 -0.59 7.46
N GLY A 20 -29.06 -0.91 6.75
CA GLY A 20 -28.87 -0.59 5.34
C GLY A 20 -28.54 0.88 5.07
N GLN A 21 -28.30 1.70 6.08
CA GLN A 21 -28.00 3.13 5.95
C GLN A 21 -26.78 3.43 5.06
N THR A 22 -25.80 2.51 5.03
CA THR A 22 -24.59 2.63 4.21
C THR A 22 -24.80 2.24 2.72
N LEU A 23 -25.96 1.65 2.36
CA LEU A 23 -26.20 1.14 0.99
C LEU A 23 -26.51 2.24 -0.04
N PRO A 24 -27.28 3.31 0.28
CA PRO A 24 -27.54 4.38 -0.67
C PRO A 24 -26.25 5.11 -1.08
N VAL A 25 -26.00 5.23 -2.39
CA VAL A 25 -24.79 5.90 -2.93
C VAL A 25 -24.74 7.38 -2.53
N ALA A 26 -25.91 8.04 -2.42
CA ALA A 26 -25.99 9.43 -1.97
C ALA A 26 -25.44 9.61 -0.56
N TYR A 27 -25.75 8.70 0.36
CA TYR A 27 -25.19 8.70 1.72
C TYR A 27 -23.67 8.59 1.70
N ARG A 28 -23.13 7.62 0.94
CA ARG A 28 -21.68 7.42 0.83
C ARG A 28 -20.96 8.66 0.28
N ILE A 29 -21.53 9.30 -0.73
CA ILE A 29 -20.98 10.54 -1.32
C ILE A 29 -20.98 11.65 -0.26
N GLU A 30 -22.06 11.82 0.50
CA GLU A 30 -22.14 12.81 1.57
C GLU A 30 -21.05 12.57 2.64
N GLN A 31 -20.88 11.33 3.08
CA GLN A 31 -19.87 10.99 4.10
C GLN A 31 -18.43 11.20 3.59
N LEU A 32 -18.14 10.82 2.35
CA LEU A 32 -16.85 11.07 1.72
C LEU A 32 -16.58 12.57 1.54
N GLN A 33 -17.61 13.38 1.23
CA GLN A 33 -17.47 14.83 1.14
C GLN A 33 -17.18 15.45 2.49
N LYS A 34 -17.85 15.02 3.57
CA LYS A 34 -17.57 15.47 4.95
C LYS A 34 -16.11 15.18 5.32
N LEU A 35 -15.63 13.98 5.02
CA LEU A 35 -14.23 13.60 5.28
C LEU A 35 -13.27 14.52 4.51
N LYS A 36 -13.55 14.79 3.22
CA LYS A 36 -12.73 15.67 2.39
C LYS A 36 -12.63 17.07 2.99
N ASP A 37 -13.77 17.65 3.38
CA ASP A 37 -13.83 18.99 3.92
C ASP A 37 -13.13 19.10 5.28
N SER A 38 -13.22 18.03 6.10
CA SER A 38 -12.51 17.96 7.38
C SER A 38 -11.00 17.84 7.18
N ILE A 39 -10.50 16.99 6.28
CA ILE A 39 -9.07 16.88 5.95
C ILE A 39 -8.51 18.25 5.51
N ILE A 40 -9.25 18.99 4.66
CA ILE A 40 -8.82 20.31 4.21
C ILE A 40 -8.75 21.32 5.36
N ARG A 41 -9.71 21.29 6.29
CA ARG A 41 -9.69 22.17 7.47
C ARG A 41 -8.53 21.87 8.40
N HIS A 42 -8.23 20.58 8.61
CA HIS A 42 -7.17 20.11 9.50
C HIS A 42 -5.79 19.99 8.84
N GLU A 43 -5.61 20.47 7.60
CA GLU A 43 -4.29 20.44 6.92
C GLU A 43 -3.17 21.07 7.76
N PRO A 44 -3.36 22.25 8.43
CA PRO A 44 -2.33 22.81 9.30
C PRO A 44 -1.99 21.91 10.50
N ASP A 45 -2.98 21.28 11.13
CA ASP A 45 -2.79 20.39 12.27
C ASP A 45 -2.07 19.10 11.85
N LEU A 46 -2.44 18.53 10.70
CA LEU A 46 -1.75 17.38 10.10
C LEU A 46 -0.29 17.69 9.79
N ASN A 47 0.02 18.87 9.25
CA ASN A 47 1.38 19.30 8.98
C ASN A 47 2.22 19.41 10.27
N LEU A 48 1.65 19.98 11.34
CA LEU A 48 2.30 20.04 12.64
C LEU A 48 2.54 18.66 13.25
N ALA A 49 1.55 17.77 13.15
CA ALA A 49 1.64 16.41 13.67
C ALA A 49 2.68 15.56 12.92
N LEU A 50 2.69 15.62 11.59
CA LEU A 50 3.68 14.93 10.75
C LEU A 50 5.10 15.45 10.99
N LYS A 51 5.25 16.75 11.24
CA LYS A 51 6.52 17.33 11.65
C LYS A 51 6.94 16.86 13.04
N ALA A 52 6.01 16.77 13.98
CA ALA A 52 6.30 16.27 15.34
C ALA A 52 6.71 14.80 15.33
N ASP A 53 6.02 13.93 14.60
CA ASP A 53 6.27 12.49 14.59
C ASP A 53 7.46 12.11 13.70
N LEU A 54 7.52 12.61 12.47
CA LEU A 54 8.45 12.18 11.42
C LEU A 54 9.45 13.28 10.98
N GLY A 55 9.28 14.51 11.44
CA GLY A 55 10.11 15.64 11.01
C GLY A 55 9.85 16.09 9.58
N LYS A 56 8.76 15.66 8.95
CA LYS A 56 8.41 16.01 7.57
C LYS A 56 8.19 17.52 7.42
N SER A 57 8.65 18.08 6.30
CA SER A 57 8.31 19.44 5.92
C SER A 57 6.85 19.51 5.42
N GLU A 58 6.24 20.69 5.44
CA GLU A 58 4.88 20.89 4.90
C GLU A 58 4.77 20.44 3.44
N THR A 59 5.81 20.73 2.63
CA THR A 59 5.86 20.30 1.22
C THR A 59 5.86 18.78 1.09
N GLU A 60 6.65 18.09 1.90
CA GLU A 60 6.70 16.61 1.88
C GLU A 60 5.40 16.02 2.41
N SER A 61 4.85 16.58 3.50
CA SER A 61 3.57 16.17 4.08
C SER A 61 2.43 16.28 3.07
N TYR A 62 2.36 17.39 2.35
CA TYR A 62 1.34 17.58 1.31
C TYR A 62 1.55 16.64 0.12
N MET A 63 2.78 16.62 -0.42
CA MET A 63 3.11 15.84 -1.63
C MET A 63 2.88 14.34 -1.44
N CYS A 64 3.19 13.80 -0.26
CA CYS A 64 3.24 12.35 -0.05
C CYS A 64 2.10 11.78 0.80
N GLU A 65 1.32 12.64 1.46
CA GLU A 65 0.23 12.21 2.34
C GLU A 65 -1.06 12.98 2.06
N ILE A 66 -1.16 14.23 2.46
CA ILE A 66 -2.41 15.00 2.41
C ILE A 66 -2.92 15.14 0.97
N GLY A 67 -2.04 15.56 0.06
CA GLY A 67 -2.41 15.77 -1.35
C GLY A 67 -2.79 14.48 -2.08
N LEU A 68 -2.09 13.35 -1.81
CA LEU A 68 -2.45 12.05 -2.37
C LEU A 68 -3.79 11.56 -1.83
N THR A 69 -4.02 11.68 -0.52
CA THR A 69 -5.32 11.34 0.11
C THR A 69 -6.47 12.14 -0.51
N LEU A 70 -6.30 13.46 -0.68
CA LEU A 70 -7.31 14.32 -1.31
C LEU A 70 -7.52 14.00 -2.80
N SER A 71 -6.46 13.57 -3.49
CA SER A 71 -6.53 13.11 -4.88
C SER A 71 -7.35 11.83 -5.00
N GLU A 72 -7.07 10.82 -4.17
CA GLU A 72 -7.82 9.56 -4.13
C GLU A 72 -9.29 9.79 -3.79
N LEU A 73 -9.55 10.61 -2.77
CA LEU A 73 -10.91 10.95 -2.36
C LEU A 73 -11.69 11.68 -3.47
N SER A 74 -11.01 12.59 -4.19
CA SER A 74 -11.60 13.30 -5.34
C SER A 74 -11.90 12.36 -6.50
N TRP A 75 -10.99 11.41 -6.76
CA TRP A 75 -11.19 10.37 -7.76
C TRP A 75 -12.38 9.48 -7.39
N MET A 76 -12.45 9.03 -6.13
CA MET A 76 -13.53 8.18 -5.64
C MET A 76 -14.90 8.87 -5.74
N LEU A 77 -15.01 10.13 -5.28
CA LEU A 77 -16.24 10.91 -5.41
C LEU A 77 -16.72 11.04 -6.86
N LYS A 78 -15.80 11.18 -7.81
CA LYS A 78 -16.11 11.26 -9.24
C LYS A 78 -16.62 9.93 -9.81
N HIS A 79 -16.15 8.80 -9.31
CA HIS A 79 -16.37 7.50 -9.92
C HIS A 79 -17.36 6.61 -9.16
N ILE A 80 -17.66 6.86 -7.89
CA ILE A 80 -18.48 6.00 -7.03
C ILE A 80 -19.85 5.65 -7.63
N LYS A 81 -20.54 6.59 -8.29
CA LYS A 81 -21.83 6.34 -8.97
C LYS A 81 -21.72 5.29 -10.07
N LYS A 82 -20.54 5.14 -10.69
CA LYS A 82 -20.29 4.13 -11.72
C LYS A 82 -19.89 2.80 -11.10
N LEU A 83 -19.04 2.83 -10.08
CA LEU A 83 -18.51 1.65 -9.41
C LEU A 83 -19.60 0.84 -8.69
N THR A 84 -20.59 1.52 -8.13
CA THR A 84 -21.70 0.91 -7.40
C THR A 84 -22.82 0.32 -8.29
N LYS A 85 -22.74 0.52 -9.62
CA LYS A 85 -23.73 -0.04 -10.55
C LYS A 85 -23.51 -1.53 -10.79
N GLU A 86 -24.64 -2.23 -10.98
CA GLU A 86 -24.63 -3.59 -11.52
C GLU A 86 -23.99 -3.64 -12.91
N THR A 87 -23.14 -4.62 -13.13
CA THR A 87 -22.48 -4.84 -14.41
C THR A 87 -23.11 -6.03 -15.10
N VAL A 88 -23.88 -5.78 -16.17
CA VAL A 88 -24.45 -6.85 -17.01
C VAL A 88 -23.33 -7.57 -17.74
N VAL A 89 -23.41 -8.90 -17.74
CA VAL A 89 -22.47 -9.78 -18.41
C VAL A 89 -23.20 -10.68 -19.40
N PRO A 90 -22.51 -11.26 -20.41
CA PRO A 90 -23.14 -12.18 -21.35
C PRO A 90 -23.84 -13.34 -20.65
N THR A 91 -25.10 -13.59 -21.02
CA THR A 91 -25.86 -14.74 -20.54
C THR A 91 -25.76 -15.86 -21.57
N PRO A 92 -25.24 -17.05 -21.18
CA PRO A 92 -25.19 -18.19 -22.13
C PRO A 92 -26.56 -18.53 -22.73
N LEU A 93 -26.59 -18.96 -23.99
CA LEU A 93 -27.83 -19.31 -24.68
C LEU A 93 -28.60 -20.44 -23.96
N ALA A 94 -27.91 -21.35 -23.32
CA ALA A 94 -28.51 -22.39 -22.46
C ALA A 94 -29.35 -21.83 -21.30
N GLN A 95 -29.18 -20.58 -20.96
CA GLN A 95 -29.94 -19.85 -19.94
C GLN A 95 -30.93 -18.85 -20.57
N PHE A 96 -31.27 -18.98 -21.86
CA PHE A 96 -32.16 -18.06 -22.57
C PHE A 96 -33.39 -17.69 -21.75
N ALA A 97 -33.85 -16.45 -21.94
CA ALA A 97 -34.80 -15.71 -21.13
C ALA A 97 -34.27 -15.42 -19.70
N ALA A 98 -32.98 -15.08 -19.60
CA ALA A 98 -32.37 -14.59 -18.37
C ALA A 98 -31.47 -13.37 -18.65
N LYS A 99 -31.21 -12.60 -17.58
CA LYS A 99 -30.21 -11.53 -17.53
C LYS A 99 -29.17 -11.90 -16.47
N SER A 100 -27.88 -11.97 -16.83
CA SER A 100 -26.81 -12.21 -15.93
C SER A 100 -26.11 -10.90 -15.59
N PHE A 101 -25.80 -10.68 -14.31
CA PHE A 101 -25.08 -9.47 -13.85
C PHE A 101 -24.30 -9.72 -12.58
N ARG A 102 -23.27 -8.89 -12.38
CA ARG A 102 -22.53 -8.78 -11.11
C ARG A 102 -23.08 -7.59 -10.34
N SER A 103 -23.41 -7.79 -9.07
CA SER A 103 -23.93 -6.77 -8.16
C SER A 103 -22.91 -6.53 -7.05
N PRO A 104 -22.31 -5.32 -6.93
CA PRO A 104 -21.41 -5.00 -5.84
C PRO A 104 -22.15 -4.97 -4.51
N SER A 105 -21.51 -5.50 -3.47
CA SER A 105 -22.04 -5.54 -2.10
C SER A 105 -20.91 -5.31 -1.12
N PRO A 106 -21.07 -4.44 -0.11
CA PRO A 106 -20.08 -4.31 0.95
C PRO A 106 -19.89 -5.65 1.68
N TYR A 107 -18.70 -5.85 2.26
CA TYR A 107 -18.45 -6.98 3.16
C TYR A 107 -19.25 -6.85 4.46
N GLY A 108 -19.21 -5.69 5.10
CA GLY A 108 -19.84 -5.42 6.38
C GLY A 108 -18.99 -4.53 7.27
N ASN A 109 -18.50 -5.08 8.37
CA ASN A 109 -17.61 -4.39 9.30
C ASN A 109 -16.14 -4.70 8.96
N VAL A 110 -15.34 -3.68 8.68
CA VAL A 110 -13.95 -3.84 8.26
C VAL A 110 -12.97 -3.27 9.29
N LEU A 111 -11.82 -3.93 9.45
CA LEU A 111 -10.71 -3.45 10.25
C LEU A 111 -9.61 -2.91 9.34
N ILE A 112 -9.17 -1.67 9.59
CA ILE A 112 -8.04 -1.04 8.90
C ILE A 112 -6.94 -0.79 9.93
N MET A 113 -5.82 -1.52 9.81
CA MET A 113 -4.64 -1.36 10.67
C MET A 113 -3.52 -0.72 9.87
N SER A 114 -3.12 0.48 10.24
CA SER A 114 -2.19 1.30 9.45
C SER A 114 -0.83 1.51 10.12
N PRO A 115 0.24 1.74 9.32
CA PRO A 115 1.60 1.93 9.78
C PRO A 115 1.85 3.38 10.20
N TRP A 116 3.10 3.67 10.59
CA TRP A 116 3.55 4.95 11.10
C TRP A 116 4.31 5.81 10.07
N ASN A 117 4.72 5.26 8.95
CA ASN A 117 5.63 5.94 8.02
C ASN A 117 4.95 6.95 7.08
N TYR A 118 3.73 6.66 6.67
CA TYR A 118 2.80 7.56 5.97
C TYR A 118 1.44 7.46 6.65
N PRO A 119 1.35 7.95 7.90
CA PRO A 119 0.22 7.64 8.77
C PRO A 119 -1.10 8.22 8.27
N VAL A 120 -1.10 9.36 7.59
CA VAL A 120 -2.32 9.98 7.03
C VAL A 120 -2.79 9.19 5.80
N LEU A 121 -1.92 9.04 4.80
CA LEU A 121 -2.25 8.38 3.54
C LEU A 121 -2.70 6.94 3.78
N LEU A 122 -1.85 6.14 4.45
CA LEU A 122 -2.08 4.70 4.63
C LEU A 122 -3.18 4.36 5.65
N THR A 123 -3.75 5.37 6.29
CA THR A 123 -4.95 5.21 7.12
C THR A 123 -6.20 5.63 6.36
N LEU A 124 -6.17 6.81 5.76
CA LEU A 124 -7.38 7.41 5.19
C LEU A 124 -7.71 6.86 3.80
N GLU A 125 -6.73 6.44 3.00
CA GLU A 125 -6.99 5.90 1.67
C GLU A 125 -7.76 4.56 1.74
N PRO A 126 -7.37 3.55 2.51
CA PRO A 126 -8.20 2.35 2.70
C PRO A 126 -9.56 2.65 3.34
N LEU A 127 -9.65 3.67 4.21
CA LEU A 127 -10.93 4.09 4.77
C LEU A 127 -11.86 4.67 3.69
N ILE A 128 -11.34 5.52 2.80
CA ILE A 128 -12.09 6.07 1.67
C ILE A 128 -12.67 4.94 0.81
N ASP A 129 -11.87 3.94 0.49
CA ASP A 129 -12.27 2.78 -0.30
C ASP A 129 -13.35 1.95 0.40
N ALA A 130 -13.18 1.70 1.69
CA ALA A 130 -14.14 0.97 2.52
C ALA A 130 -15.51 1.67 2.60
N LEU A 131 -15.50 2.99 2.82
CA LEU A 131 -16.74 3.79 2.90
C LEU A 131 -17.40 3.92 1.53
N ALA A 132 -16.64 4.07 0.45
CA ALA A 132 -17.15 4.08 -0.91
C ALA A 132 -17.85 2.77 -1.28
N ALA A 133 -17.31 1.63 -0.84
CA ALA A 133 -17.92 0.31 -1.01
C ALA A 133 -19.18 0.11 -0.15
N GLY A 134 -19.36 0.89 0.92
CA GLY A 134 -20.53 0.88 1.80
C GLY A 134 -20.37 0.06 3.08
N ASN A 135 -19.13 -0.14 3.53
CA ASN A 135 -18.81 -0.81 4.78
C ASN A 135 -18.89 0.15 5.98
N THR A 136 -18.98 -0.39 7.18
CA THR A 136 -18.59 0.26 8.44
C THR A 136 -17.11 -0.05 8.70
N ALA A 137 -16.42 0.77 9.49
CA ALA A 137 -14.99 0.59 9.68
C ALA A 137 -14.53 0.83 11.11
N VAL A 138 -13.58 0.02 11.56
CA VAL A 138 -12.71 0.31 12.71
C VAL A 138 -11.33 0.63 12.19
N VAL A 139 -10.81 1.79 12.55
CA VAL A 139 -9.49 2.28 12.16
C VAL A 139 -8.53 2.18 13.34
N LYS A 140 -7.39 1.54 13.13
CA LYS A 140 -6.33 1.38 14.13
C LYS A 140 -5.04 2.04 13.63
N PRO A 141 -4.84 3.35 13.86
CA PRO A 141 -3.60 4.02 13.50
C PRO A 141 -2.44 3.55 14.39
N SER A 142 -1.20 3.78 13.92
CA SER A 142 -0.02 3.32 14.62
C SER A 142 0.28 4.13 15.88
N ALA A 143 0.56 3.45 16.98
CA ALA A 143 1.03 4.07 18.22
C ALA A 143 2.42 4.75 18.10
N TYR A 144 3.16 4.49 17.03
CA TYR A 144 4.47 5.11 16.81
C TYR A 144 4.39 6.53 16.22
N ALA A 145 3.23 6.92 15.68
CA ALA A 145 2.93 8.26 15.19
C ALA A 145 1.79 8.88 16.03
N PRO A 146 2.01 9.15 17.33
CA PRO A 146 0.92 9.53 18.24
C PRO A 146 0.28 10.88 17.93
N SER A 147 1.06 11.87 17.49
CA SER A 147 0.53 13.19 17.14
C SER A 147 -0.38 13.12 15.93
N THR A 148 0.06 12.41 14.88
CA THR A 148 -0.73 12.23 13.67
C THR A 148 -1.97 11.36 13.92
N SER A 149 -1.83 10.31 14.75
CA SER A 149 -2.97 9.47 15.13
C SER A 149 -4.05 10.24 15.88
N HIS A 150 -3.65 11.20 16.71
CA HIS A 150 -4.59 12.08 17.44
C HIS A 150 -5.38 12.98 16.49
N VAL A 151 -4.69 13.68 15.57
CA VAL A 151 -5.38 14.55 14.59
C VAL A 151 -6.30 13.73 13.67
N MET A 152 -5.88 12.53 13.25
CA MET A 152 -6.75 11.65 12.47
C MET A 152 -7.97 11.18 13.25
N GLN A 153 -7.82 10.94 14.55
CA GLN A 153 -8.96 10.63 15.42
C GLN A 153 -9.94 11.80 15.47
N GLU A 154 -9.47 13.05 15.67
CA GLU A 154 -10.30 14.24 15.64
C GLU A 154 -11.05 14.40 14.32
N ILE A 155 -10.38 14.24 13.18
CA ILE A 155 -10.99 14.30 11.84
C ILE A 155 -12.10 13.26 11.69
N ILE A 156 -11.86 12.01 12.12
CA ILE A 156 -12.82 10.91 11.97
C ILE A 156 -14.01 11.10 12.91
N GLU A 157 -13.79 11.45 14.18
CA GLU A 157 -14.85 11.68 15.17
C GLU A 157 -15.71 12.92 14.87
N GLU A 158 -15.13 13.95 14.22
CA GLU A 158 -15.88 15.10 13.69
C GLU A 158 -16.84 14.69 12.55
N CYS A 159 -16.42 13.74 11.71
CA CYS A 159 -17.18 13.35 10.53
C CYS A 159 -18.22 12.26 10.80
N PHE A 160 -17.95 11.33 11.70
CA PHE A 160 -18.66 10.07 11.82
C PHE A 160 -18.97 9.72 13.28
N SER A 161 -20.13 9.06 13.51
CA SER A 161 -20.39 8.37 14.76
C SER A 161 -19.62 7.04 14.86
N ASP A 162 -19.35 6.58 16.07
CA ASP A 162 -18.62 5.34 16.35
C ASP A 162 -19.31 4.07 15.79
N GLU A 163 -20.62 4.15 15.58
CA GLU A 163 -21.40 3.09 14.92
C GLU A 163 -21.16 2.98 13.41
N TYR A 164 -20.57 4.02 12.78
CA TYR A 164 -20.21 4.00 11.36
C TYR A 164 -18.70 3.86 11.17
N VAL A 165 -17.90 4.76 11.75
CA VAL A 165 -16.44 4.69 11.74
C VAL A 165 -15.91 4.95 13.15
N ALA A 166 -15.21 4.00 13.73
CA ALA A 166 -14.58 4.14 15.04
C ALA A 166 -13.06 4.15 14.93
N VAL A 167 -12.39 4.92 15.79
CA VAL A 167 -10.93 4.92 15.91
C VAL A 167 -10.53 4.25 17.23
N VAL A 168 -9.64 3.25 17.13
CA VAL A 168 -9.04 2.59 18.28
C VAL A 168 -7.56 2.96 18.34
N THR A 169 -7.20 3.91 19.19
CA THR A 169 -5.80 4.26 19.46
C THR A 169 -5.19 3.29 20.47
N GLY A 170 -3.84 3.22 20.51
CA GLY A 170 -3.13 2.35 21.44
C GLY A 170 -2.08 1.47 20.76
N GLY A 171 -1.51 0.54 21.53
CA GLY A 171 -0.37 -0.27 21.14
C GLY A 171 -0.68 -1.74 20.88
N ARG A 172 0.20 -2.60 21.41
CA ARG A 172 0.12 -4.05 21.17
C ARG A 172 -1.14 -4.68 21.81
N ALA A 173 -1.58 -4.18 22.98
CA ALA A 173 -2.75 -4.71 23.66
C ALA A 173 -4.02 -4.49 22.83
N GLU A 174 -4.20 -3.28 22.32
CA GLU A 174 -5.34 -2.93 21.47
C GLU A 174 -5.29 -3.65 20.12
N ASN A 175 -4.10 -3.84 19.53
CA ASN A 175 -3.95 -4.66 18.31
C ASN A 175 -4.45 -6.09 18.55
N GLN A 176 -4.04 -6.70 19.67
CA GLN A 176 -4.46 -8.06 20.02
C GLN A 176 -5.96 -8.14 20.29
N ALA A 177 -6.49 -7.17 21.05
CA ALA A 177 -7.93 -7.10 21.35
C ALA A 177 -8.78 -6.96 20.09
N LEU A 178 -8.33 -6.17 19.09
CA LEU A 178 -8.98 -6.07 17.79
C LEU A 178 -8.90 -7.36 16.98
N LEU A 179 -7.74 -7.99 16.91
CA LEU A 179 -7.54 -9.23 16.15
C LEU A 179 -8.29 -10.44 16.76
N ASN A 180 -8.62 -10.39 18.06
CA ASN A 180 -9.49 -11.38 18.71
C ASN A 180 -10.97 -11.24 18.32
N GLN A 181 -11.35 -10.12 17.67
CA GLN A 181 -12.73 -9.89 17.24
C GLN A 181 -12.96 -10.40 15.82
N ARG A 182 -14.24 -10.68 15.49
CA ARG A 182 -14.64 -11.04 14.15
C ARG A 182 -14.89 -9.79 13.31
N PHE A 183 -14.17 -9.67 12.21
CA PHE A 183 -14.41 -8.69 11.15
C PHE A 183 -14.81 -9.40 9.85
N ASP A 184 -15.47 -8.68 8.95
CA ASP A 184 -15.87 -9.20 7.64
C ASP A 184 -14.78 -8.99 6.58
N LYS A 185 -13.83 -8.10 6.84
CA LYS A 185 -12.61 -7.85 6.05
C LYS A 185 -11.55 -7.21 6.94
N ILE A 186 -10.27 -7.56 6.73
CA ILE A 186 -9.13 -6.89 7.38
C ILE A 186 -8.22 -6.33 6.30
N PHE A 187 -7.85 -5.05 6.43
CA PHE A 187 -6.82 -4.39 5.65
C PHE A 187 -5.66 -4.02 6.59
N PHE A 188 -4.49 -4.54 6.32
CA PHE A 188 -3.31 -4.33 7.15
C PHE A 188 -2.14 -3.84 6.31
N THR A 189 -1.51 -2.74 6.74
CA THR A 189 -0.23 -2.27 6.19
C THR A 189 0.82 -2.27 7.30
N GLY A 190 1.95 -2.95 7.07
CA GLY A 190 3.02 -3.02 8.07
C GLY A 190 4.06 -4.09 7.83
N GLY A 191 4.72 -4.52 8.89
CA GLY A 191 5.79 -5.53 8.79
C GLY A 191 5.27 -6.97 8.68
N LYS A 192 6.05 -7.83 7.98
CA LYS A 192 5.72 -9.26 7.72
C LYS A 192 5.33 -10.05 8.97
N THR A 193 5.98 -9.80 10.11
CA THR A 193 5.71 -10.52 11.36
C THR A 193 4.28 -10.28 11.83
N VAL A 194 3.84 -9.02 11.86
CA VAL A 194 2.46 -8.67 12.26
C VAL A 194 1.46 -9.11 11.18
N GLY A 195 1.82 -9.01 9.89
CA GLY A 195 0.98 -9.53 8.80
C GLY A 195 0.66 -11.03 8.94
N ARG A 196 1.65 -11.83 9.37
CA ARG A 196 1.41 -13.26 9.67
C ARG A 196 0.47 -13.45 10.88
N GLU A 197 0.56 -12.60 11.91
CA GLU A 197 -0.38 -12.63 13.05
C GLU A 197 -1.80 -12.27 12.59
N VAL A 198 -1.96 -11.25 11.76
CA VAL A 198 -3.26 -10.89 11.16
C VAL A 198 -3.87 -12.09 10.43
N LEU A 199 -3.09 -12.78 9.59
CA LEU A 199 -3.57 -13.97 8.87
C LEU A 199 -3.99 -15.11 9.81
N ARG A 200 -3.24 -15.35 10.89
CA ARG A 200 -3.59 -16.40 11.87
C ARG A 200 -4.93 -16.12 12.53
N HIS A 201 -5.16 -14.89 12.97
CA HIS A 201 -6.43 -14.50 13.58
C HIS A 201 -7.59 -14.50 12.57
N ALA A 202 -7.35 -14.01 11.35
CA ALA A 202 -8.35 -14.02 10.29
C ALA A 202 -8.79 -15.43 9.91
N ALA A 203 -7.91 -16.43 10.00
CA ALA A 203 -8.21 -17.82 9.69
C ALA A 203 -9.28 -18.42 10.61
N GLU A 204 -9.39 -17.98 11.87
CA GLU A 204 -10.40 -18.45 12.83
C GLU A 204 -11.83 -18.14 12.35
N TYR A 205 -12.01 -17.06 11.60
CA TYR A 205 -13.31 -16.60 11.12
C TYR A 205 -13.44 -16.66 9.59
N LEU A 206 -12.41 -17.16 8.88
CA LEU A 206 -12.32 -17.15 7.42
C LEU A 206 -12.45 -15.72 6.85
N THR A 207 -11.96 -14.73 7.59
CA THR A 207 -12.01 -13.32 7.19
C THR A 207 -11.06 -13.06 6.03
N PRO A 208 -11.50 -12.51 4.89
CA PRO A 208 -10.61 -12.09 3.81
C PRO A 208 -9.67 -10.97 4.28
N VAL A 209 -8.40 -11.07 3.88
CA VAL A 209 -7.35 -10.15 4.32
C VAL A 209 -6.68 -9.53 3.10
N THR A 210 -6.36 -8.23 3.21
CA THR A 210 -5.42 -7.53 2.34
C THR A 210 -4.19 -7.19 3.16
N LEU A 211 -3.01 -7.53 2.66
CA LEU A 211 -1.74 -7.27 3.32
C LEU A 211 -0.86 -6.43 2.40
N GLU A 212 -0.50 -5.24 2.88
CA GLU A 212 0.52 -4.39 2.29
C GLU A 212 1.78 -4.45 3.17
N LEU A 213 2.78 -5.17 2.69
CA LEU A 213 4.00 -5.46 3.42
C LEU A 213 5.20 -4.79 2.75
N GLY A 214 6.37 -4.95 3.33
CA GLY A 214 7.61 -4.43 2.76
C GLY A 214 8.41 -5.50 2.01
N GLY A 215 9.63 -5.12 1.69
CA GLY A 215 10.60 -6.00 1.04
C GLY A 215 11.87 -5.25 0.68
N LYS A 216 12.90 -5.97 0.22
CA LYS A 216 14.12 -5.33 -0.29
C LYS A 216 13.92 -4.98 -1.76
N SER A 217 13.39 -3.80 -2.03
CA SER A 217 13.10 -3.31 -3.39
C SER A 217 14.38 -2.99 -4.17
N PRO A 218 14.72 -3.76 -5.22
CA PRO A 218 15.92 -3.54 -6.03
C PRO A 218 15.78 -2.31 -6.91
N CYS A 219 16.90 -1.59 -7.09
CA CYS A 219 17.05 -0.57 -8.10
C CYS A 219 18.18 -0.99 -9.07
N ILE A 220 17.79 -1.58 -10.19
CA ILE A 220 18.73 -2.06 -11.20
C ILE A 220 19.11 -0.89 -12.11
N VAL A 221 20.40 -0.71 -12.37
CA VAL A 221 20.91 0.34 -13.26
C VAL A 221 21.88 -0.27 -14.26
N ASP A 222 21.52 -0.25 -15.54
CA ASP A 222 22.41 -0.79 -16.59
C ASP A 222 23.33 0.27 -17.19
N SER A 223 24.27 -0.18 -18.01
CA SER A 223 25.27 0.69 -18.63
C SER A 223 24.69 1.71 -19.64
N THR A 224 23.45 1.52 -20.09
CA THR A 224 22.78 2.44 -21.02
C THR A 224 22.05 3.58 -20.31
N ALA A 225 21.91 3.50 -18.98
CA ALA A 225 21.16 4.47 -18.19
C ALA A 225 21.73 5.89 -18.28
N LYS A 226 20.85 6.89 -18.29
CA LYS A 226 21.24 8.30 -18.17
C LYS A 226 21.65 8.63 -16.75
N ILE A 227 22.91 8.36 -16.39
CA ILE A 227 23.45 8.38 -15.03
C ILE A 227 23.06 9.63 -14.21
N PRO A 228 23.18 10.89 -14.70
CA PRO A 228 22.80 12.06 -13.90
C PRO A 228 21.31 12.09 -13.56
N LEU A 229 20.44 11.64 -14.46
CA LEU A 229 19.00 11.57 -14.26
C LEU A 229 18.64 10.40 -13.32
N ALA A 230 19.25 9.23 -13.52
CA ALA A 230 19.08 8.08 -12.66
C ALA A 230 19.48 8.42 -11.21
N ALA A 231 20.65 9.02 -11.00
CA ALA A 231 21.12 9.45 -9.68
C ALA A 231 20.12 10.40 -9.01
N ARG A 232 19.58 11.39 -9.74
CA ARG A 232 18.59 12.34 -9.22
C ARG A 232 17.32 11.65 -8.73
N ARG A 233 16.76 10.73 -9.54
CA ARG A 233 15.52 10.00 -9.25
C ARG A 233 15.71 8.97 -8.13
N ILE A 234 16.85 8.29 -8.12
CA ILE A 234 17.21 7.35 -7.05
C ILE A 234 17.35 8.10 -5.72
N VAL A 235 18.05 9.22 -5.68
CA VAL A 235 18.24 10.03 -4.46
C VAL A 235 16.91 10.53 -3.94
N PHE A 236 16.03 11.02 -4.81
CA PHE A 236 14.67 11.41 -4.43
C PHE A 236 13.90 10.25 -3.80
N GLY A 237 13.76 9.13 -4.51
CA GLY A 237 12.95 8.00 -4.02
C GLY A 237 13.55 7.29 -2.82
N LYS A 238 14.89 7.29 -2.68
CA LYS A 238 15.55 6.68 -1.53
C LYS A 238 15.43 7.50 -0.25
N TYR A 239 15.57 8.82 -0.33
CA TYR A 239 15.69 9.63 0.88
C TYR A 239 14.42 10.40 1.25
N LEU A 240 13.35 10.29 0.46
CA LEU A 240 12.02 10.70 0.85
C LEU A 240 11.64 10.02 2.17
N ASN A 241 11.05 10.74 3.12
CA ASN A 241 10.73 10.25 4.46
C ASN A 241 11.93 9.57 5.17
N CYS A 242 13.14 10.05 4.92
CA CYS A 242 14.39 9.43 5.40
C CYS A 242 14.52 7.94 5.02
N GLY A 243 13.97 7.53 3.89
CA GLY A 243 13.99 6.13 3.43
C GLY A 243 13.05 5.20 4.18
N GLN A 244 12.18 5.71 5.04
CA GLN A 244 11.18 4.94 5.79
C GLN A 244 9.94 4.68 4.93
N THR A 245 10.15 4.05 3.77
CA THR A 245 9.16 3.86 2.71
C THR A 245 9.26 2.43 2.19
N CYS A 246 8.15 1.70 2.17
CA CYS A 246 8.07 0.30 1.73
C CYS A 246 8.50 0.09 0.28
N VAL A 247 8.40 1.13 -0.54
CA VAL A 247 8.84 1.14 -1.94
C VAL A 247 10.14 1.93 -2.17
N ALA A 248 10.84 2.39 -1.13
CA ALA A 248 12.14 3.03 -1.33
C ALA A 248 13.10 2.07 -2.03
N PRO A 249 13.96 2.52 -2.96
CA PRO A 249 15.09 1.71 -3.39
C PRO A 249 15.86 1.21 -2.19
N ASP A 250 15.79 -0.10 -1.91
CA ASP A 250 16.43 -0.66 -0.73
C ASP A 250 17.92 -0.86 -0.95
N TYR A 251 18.29 -1.29 -2.18
CA TYR A 251 19.66 -1.37 -2.67
C TYR A 251 19.74 -1.07 -4.15
N ILE A 252 20.91 -0.65 -4.60
CA ILE A 252 21.24 -0.55 -6.03
C ILE A 252 21.96 -1.82 -6.46
N LEU A 253 21.55 -2.33 -7.60
CA LEU A 253 22.25 -3.39 -8.34
C LEU A 253 22.65 -2.81 -9.69
N CYS A 254 23.91 -2.39 -9.85
CA CYS A 254 24.35 -1.69 -11.05
C CYS A 254 25.36 -2.50 -11.88
N ASP A 255 25.35 -2.27 -13.19
CA ASP A 255 26.42 -2.76 -14.06
C ASP A 255 27.78 -2.30 -13.50
N LYS A 256 28.70 -3.25 -13.37
CA LYS A 256 30.03 -3.01 -12.80
C LYS A 256 30.79 -1.91 -13.50
N ALA A 257 30.62 -1.76 -14.82
CA ALA A 257 31.30 -0.75 -15.63
C ALA A 257 30.94 0.68 -15.24
N ILE A 258 29.73 0.93 -14.74
CA ILE A 258 29.23 2.28 -14.40
C ILE A 258 29.21 2.58 -12.91
N ARG A 259 29.58 1.62 -12.04
CA ARG A 259 29.47 1.73 -10.58
C ARG A 259 30.04 3.03 -10.01
N ASP A 260 31.28 3.37 -10.40
CA ASP A 260 31.97 4.52 -9.83
C ASP A 260 31.35 5.83 -10.35
N GLN A 261 30.99 5.90 -11.64
CA GLN A 261 30.29 7.04 -12.22
C GLN A 261 28.92 7.26 -11.57
N LEU A 262 28.14 6.20 -11.37
CA LEU A 262 26.84 6.27 -10.69
C LEU A 262 27.01 6.69 -9.22
N THR A 263 27.99 6.15 -8.52
CA THR A 263 28.28 6.51 -7.12
C THR A 263 28.60 8.00 -6.99
N ASP A 264 29.44 8.55 -7.85
CA ASP A 264 29.81 9.97 -7.82
C ASP A 264 28.63 10.88 -8.20
N ALA A 265 27.79 10.47 -9.14
CA ALA A 265 26.56 11.18 -9.49
C ALA A 265 25.58 11.19 -8.29
N ILE A 266 25.38 10.07 -7.58
CA ILE A 266 24.55 9.99 -6.38
C ILE A 266 25.09 10.90 -5.27
N LYS A 267 26.41 10.89 -5.01
CA LYS A 267 27.04 11.80 -4.02
C LYS A 267 26.80 13.27 -4.35
N SER A 268 26.89 13.62 -5.64
CA SER A 268 26.61 14.98 -6.11
C SER A 268 25.15 15.38 -5.91
N GLU A 269 24.20 14.47 -6.22
CA GLU A 269 22.77 14.70 -6.04
C GLU A 269 22.38 14.79 -4.56
N ILE A 270 22.96 13.99 -3.68
CA ILE A 270 22.74 14.11 -2.22
C ILE A 270 23.16 15.49 -1.73
N ARG A 271 24.34 15.98 -2.14
CA ARG A 271 24.79 17.33 -1.77
C ARG A 271 23.87 18.42 -2.35
N ARG A 272 23.36 18.22 -3.56
CA ARG A 272 22.46 19.18 -4.23
C ARG A 272 21.09 19.24 -3.52
N GLN A 273 20.51 18.09 -3.15
CA GLN A 273 19.15 18.02 -2.60
C GLN A 273 19.13 18.32 -1.08
N PHE A 274 20.15 17.87 -0.34
CA PHE A 274 20.15 17.95 1.13
C PHE A 274 21.18 18.93 1.70
N GLY A 275 22.05 19.49 0.87
CA GLY A 275 23.11 20.42 1.29
C GLY A 275 24.36 19.71 1.85
N LYS A 276 25.30 20.52 2.37
CA LYS A 276 26.55 20.01 2.97
C LYS A 276 26.34 19.42 4.38
N HIS A 277 25.31 19.88 5.08
CA HIS A 277 24.96 19.50 6.46
C HIS A 277 23.52 18.97 6.52
N PRO A 278 23.26 17.76 6.01
CA PRO A 278 21.89 17.21 5.92
C PRO A 278 21.16 17.14 7.26
N LEU A 279 21.88 16.93 8.37
CA LEU A 279 21.29 16.85 9.71
C LEU A 279 20.71 18.20 10.19
N GLU A 280 21.19 19.32 9.64
CA GLU A 280 20.72 20.67 9.95
C GLU A 280 19.63 21.15 8.97
N ASN A 281 19.38 20.42 7.88
CA ASN A 281 18.38 20.78 6.88
C ASN A 281 16.97 20.71 7.51
N PRO A 282 16.21 21.83 7.57
CA PRO A 282 14.88 21.87 8.19
C PRO A 282 13.84 21.04 7.43
N ASN A 283 14.09 20.75 6.14
CA ASN A 283 13.21 19.95 5.29
C ASN A 283 13.56 18.45 5.30
N TYR A 284 14.64 18.06 5.98
CA TYR A 284 15.00 16.65 6.12
C TYR A 284 14.35 16.07 7.38
N GLY A 285 13.63 14.96 7.22
CA GLY A 285 12.89 14.32 8.29
C GLY A 285 13.76 13.68 9.39
N LYS A 286 13.15 12.85 10.22
CA LYS A 286 13.83 12.09 11.29
C LYS A 286 13.38 10.63 11.28
N ILE A 287 14.15 9.77 11.92
CA ILE A 287 13.74 8.39 12.19
C ILE A 287 12.68 8.39 13.28
N ILE A 288 11.63 7.59 13.08
CA ILE A 288 10.42 7.61 13.90
C ILE A 288 10.68 7.46 15.41
N ASN A 289 11.62 6.62 15.81
CA ASN A 289 11.95 6.40 17.23
C ASN A 289 13.37 5.90 17.44
N ARG A 290 13.80 5.88 18.73
CA ARG A 290 15.15 5.47 19.13
C ARG A 290 15.46 4.01 18.76
N LYS A 291 14.50 3.10 18.82
CA LYS A 291 14.71 1.69 18.48
C LYS A 291 15.12 1.53 17.01
N HIS A 292 14.36 2.15 16.09
CA HIS A 292 14.68 2.12 14.66
C HIS A 292 15.96 2.89 14.34
N PHE A 293 16.23 3.99 15.04
CA PHE A 293 17.48 4.74 14.89
C PHE A 293 18.69 3.87 15.25
N GLN A 294 18.67 3.18 16.39
CA GLN A 294 19.75 2.28 16.80
C GLN A 294 19.94 1.10 15.85
N ARG A 295 18.83 0.49 15.40
CA ARG A 295 18.89 -0.57 14.39
C ARG A 295 19.60 -0.09 13.12
N LEU A 296 19.22 1.07 12.59
CA LEU A 296 19.84 1.64 11.39
C LEU A 296 21.31 1.96 11.58
N GLN A 297 21.71 2.49 12.74
CA GLN A 297 23.13 2.70 13.04
C GLN A 297 23.93 1.39 12.98
N GLY A 298 23.36 0.28 13.46
CA GLY A 298 23.99 -1.04 13.42
C GLY A 298 24.15 -1.62 12.00
N LEU A 299 23.45 -1.07 11.00
CA LEU A 299 23.59 -1.49 9.59
C LEU A 299 24.72 -0.76 8.85
N ILE A 300 25.28 0.31 9.42
CA ILE A 300 26.31 1.13 8.76
C ILE A 300 27.71 0.57 9.06
N ASP A 301 28.33 -0.01 8.04
CA ASP A 301 29.77 -0.30 8.06
C ASP A 301 30.53 0.95 7.58
N SER A 302 31.20 1.63 8.53
CA SER A 302 31.91 2.88 8.25
C SER A 302 33.04 2.73 7.22
N SER A 303 33.61 1.54 7.07
CA SER A 303 34.66 1.27 6.08
C SER A 303 34.15 1.26 4.64
N LYS A 304 32.84 1.07 4.47
CA LYS A 304 32.17 1.02 3.16
C LYS A 304 31.42 2.32 2.81
N VAL A 305 31.32 3.26 3.76
CA VAL A 305 30.62 4.54 3.54
C VAL A 305 31.42 5.43 2.59
N VAL A 306 30.76 5.93 1.56
CA VAL A 306 31.35 6.86 0.58
C VAL A 306 30.80 8.29 0.72
N ILE A 307 29.65 8.46 1.34
CA ILE A 307 29.04 9.73 1.78
C ILE A 307 28.04 9.46 2.89
N GLY A 308 27.84 10.40 3.80
CA GLY A 308 26.92 10.23 4.94
C GLY A 308 27.57 9.50 6.13
N GLY A 309 26.78 8.71 6.84
CA GLY A 309 27.21 7.99 8.04
C GLY A 309 27.10 8.79 9.34
N GLN A 310 26.98 10.13 9.25
CA GLN A 310 26.79 10.97 10.43
C GLN A 310 25.36 10.82 10.95
N SER A 311 25.24 10.90 12.29
CA SER A 311 23.93 10.80 12.93
C SER A 311 23.86 11.64 14.20
N ASP A 312 22.66 12.06 14.58
CA ASP A 312 22.38 12.75 15.85
C ASP A 312 21.23 12.04 16.58
N ALA A 313 21.57 11.38 17.67
CA ALA A 313 20.62 10.63 18.50
C ALA A 313 19.65 11.52 19.32
N LYS A 314 19.94 12.82 19.48
CA LYS A 314 19.06 13.75 20.19
C LYS A 314 17.84 14.10 19.34
N ILE A 315 18.06 14.27 18.04
CA ILE A 315 17.02 14.63 17.06
C ILE A 315 16.61 13.44 16.16
N LEU A 316 17.17 12.25 16.40
CA LEU A 316 16.92 11.00 15.68
C LEU A 316 17.17 11.11 14.16
N ARG A 317 18.18 11.85 13.74
CA ARG A 317 18.55 12.00 12.33
C ARG A 317 19.79 11.18 11.98
N ILE A 318 19.74 10.54 10.81
CA ILE A 318 20.85 9.87 10.15
C ILE A 318 21.00 10.52 8.78
N ALA A 319 22.18 11.00 8.44
CA ALA A 319 22.44 11.62 7.14
C ALA A 319 22.18 10.64 5.99
N PRO A 320 21.77 11.12 4.81
CA PRO A 320 21.74 10.30 3.60
C PRO A 320 23.07 9.59 3.41
N THR A 321 23.07 8.27 3.50
CA THR A 321 24.27 7.44 3.55
C THR A 321 24.33 6.50 2.36
N VAL A 322 25.47 6.45 1.67
CA VAL A 322 25.74 5.51 0.59
C VAL A 322 26.91 4.62 0.98
N MET A 323 26.74 3.32 0.79
CA MET A 323 27.79 2.31 1.02
C MET A 323 28.16 1.66 -0.31
N LYS A 324 29.47 1.48 -0.55
CA LYS A 324 30.03 0.83 -1.74
C LYS A 324 30.76 -0.46 -1.37
N ASN A 325 30.97 -1.35 -2.32
CA ASN A 325 31.59 -2.67 -2.11
C ASN A 325 30.80 -3.51 -1.08
N VAL A 326 29.48 -3.41 -1.13
CA VAL A 326 28.58 -4.20 -0.30
C VAL A 326 28.37 -5.58 -0.94
N THR A 327 28.29 -6.59 -0.10
CA THR A 327 27.99 -7.97 -0.47
C THR A 327 26.73 -8.44 0.26
N TRP A 328 26.18 -9.58 -0.11
CA TRP A 328 24.97 -10.14 0.51
C TRP A 328 25.18 -10.58 1.97
N GLU A 329 26.42 -10.75 2.41
CA GLU A 329 26.80 -11.10 3.78
C GLU A 329 26.84 -9.89 4.72
N ASP A 330 26.80 -8.68 4.18
CA ASP A 330 26.79 -7.46 5.00
C ASP A 330 25.48 -7.30 5.75
N ALA A 331 25.55 -6.80 6.98
CA ALA A 331 24.37 -6.61 7.84
C ALA A 331 23.25 -5.78 7.17
N VAL A 332 23.60 -4.80 6.34
CA VAL A 332 22.67 -3.95 5.60
C VAL A 332 21.83 -4.71 4.56
N MET A 333 22.29 -5.93 4.18
CA MET A 333 21.57 -6.78 3.22
C MET A 333 20.69 -7.84 3.90
N GLY A 334 20.82 -8.07 5.20
CA GLY A 334 20.10 -9.13 5.93
C GLY A 334 18.61 -8.88 6.14
N GLU A 335 18.17 -7.62 6.08
CA GLU A 335 16.76 -7.22 6.25
C GLU A 335 16.41 -6.01 5.37
N GLU A 336 15.11 -5.67 5.27
CA GLU A 336 14.65 -4.40 4.70
C GLU A 336 15.23 -3.22 5.52
N ILE A 337 15.91 -2.30 4.85
CA ILE A 337 16.60 -1.20 5.53
C ILE A 337 15.63 -0.25 6.20
N PHE A 338 14.59 0.20 5.47
CA PHE A 338 13.58 1.14 5.95
C PHE A 338 14.21 2.37 6.64
N GLY A 339 15.18 2.97 5.93
CA GLY A 339 15.99 4.08 6.44
C GLY A 339 16.94 4.66 5.38
N PRO A 340 17.69 5.73 5.73
CA PRO A 340 18.45 6.53 4.77
C PRO A 340 19.84 5.94 4.43
N ILE A 341 19.91 4.62 4.24
CA ILE A 341 21.14 3.91 3.89
C ILE A 341 20.93 3.24 2.54
N LEU A 342 21.82 3.49 1.59
CA LEU A 342 21.76 2.98 0.23
C LEU A 342 23.02 2.18 -0.11
N PRO A 343 22.97 0.85 0.00
CA PRO A 343 24.05 -0.01 -0.44
C PRO A 343 24.07 -0.16 -1.97
N ILE A 344 25.27 -0.20 -2.55
CA ILE A 344 25.51 -0.42 -3.97
C ILE A 344 26.24 -1.74 -4.18
N LEU A 345 25.55 -2.67 -4.84
CA LEU A 345 26.07 -3.92 -5.34
C LEU A 345 26.27 -3.83 -6.85
N THR A 346 27.02 -4.77 -7.43
CA THR A 346 27.28 -4.83 -8.87
C THR A 346 26.93 -6.17 -9.45
N TYR A 347 26.65 -6.20 -10.75
CA TYR A 347 26.50 -7.39 -11.55
C TYR A 347 27.39 -7.33 -12.79
N GLU A 348 27.70 -8.47 -13.40
CA GLU A 348 28.50 -8.58 -14.64
C GLU A 348 27.60 -8.64 -15.89
N SER A 349 26.44 -9.29 -15.78
CA SER A 349 25.45 -9.38 -16.85
C SER A 349 24.04 -9.13 -16.35
N LEU A 350 23.14 -8.69 -17.23
CA LEU A 350 21.73 -8.48 -16.86
C LEU A 350 21.05 -9.77 -16.37
N ASP A 351 21.50 -10.93 -16.87
CA ASP A 351 21.01 -12.23 -16.39
C ASP A 351 21.39 -12.49 -14.94
N ASP A 352 22.61 -12.09 -14.51
CA ASP A 352 23.02 -12.19 -13.11
C ASP A 352 22.16 -11.27 -12.23
N ALA A 353 21.82 -10.07 -12.71
CA ALA A 353 20.95 -9.16 -11.97
C ALA A 353 19.53 -9.75 -11.80
N ILE A 354 18.95 -10.31 -12.86
CA ILE A 354 17.66 -10.98 -12.84
C ILE A 354 17.69 -12.17 -11.88
N GLN A 355 18.70 -13.03 -12.00
CA GLN A 355 18.86 -14.18 -11.13
C GLN A 355 19.02 -13.78 -9.66
N THR A 356 19.75 -12.71 -9.39
CA THR A 356 19.88 -12.13 -8.05
C THR A 356 18.54 -11.72 -7.48
N VAL A 357 17.72 -11.00 -8.24
CA VAL A 357 16.38 -10.59 -7.80
C VAL A 357 15.49 -11.80 -7.54
N GLU A 358 15.45 -12.76 -8.46
CA GLU A 358 14.59 -13.95 -8.36
C GLU A 358 15.03 -14.96 -7.28
N SER A 359 16.29 -14.91 -6.84
CA SER A 359 16.77 -15.73 -5.72
C SER A 359 16.33 -15.24 -4.34
N HIS A 360 15.67 -14.09 -4.27
CA HIS A 360 15.18 -13.48 -3.05
C HIS A 360 13.64 -13.40 -3.04
N PRO A 361 13.00 -13.19 -1.89
CA PRO A 361 11.55 -12.99 -1.81
C PRO A 361 11.09 -11.82 -2.68
N HIS A 362 9.98 -12.01 -3.38
CA HIS A 362 9.44 -11.00 -4.31
C HIS A 362 9.22 -9.66 -3.60
N PRO A 363 9.86 -8.57 -4.09
CA PRO A 363 9.78 -7.26 -3.47
C PRO A 363 8.45 -6.58 -3.77
N LEU A 364 8.08 -5.61 -2.94
CA LEU A 364 6.92 -4.74 -3.19
C LEU A 364 7.16 -3.86 -4.43
N ALA A 365 8.39 -3.36 -4.63
CA ALA A 365 8.71 -2.58 -5.80
C ALA A 365 10.02 -3.02 -6.48
N LEU A 366 10.10 -2.80 -7.81
CA LEU A 366 11.32 -2.95 -8.61
C LEU A 366 11.50 -1.71 -9.49
N TYR A 367 12.74 -1.23 -9.58
CA TYR A 367 13.12 -0.10 -10.42
C TYR A 367 14.20 -0.50 -11.40
N PHE A 368 14.05 -0.11 -12.67
CA PHE A 368 15.04 -0.42 -13.69
C PHE A 368 15.36 0.83 -14.52
N PHE A 369 16.61 1.26 -14.48
CA PHE A 369 17.14 2.36 -15.27
C PHE A 369 17.91 1.82 -16.47
N SER A 370 17.39 2.04 -17.66
CA SER A 370 17.93 1.57 -18.92
C SER A 370 17.32 2.34 -20.11
N GLU A 371 18.10 2.58 -21.13
CA GLU A 371 17.60 3.07 -22.44
C GLU A 371 17.35 1.89 -23.42
N ASP A 372 17.81 0.68 -23.11
CA ASP A 372 17.60 -0.50 -23.94
C ASP A 372 16.20 -1.11 -23.69
N LYS A 373 15.34 -1.03 -24.71
CA LYS A 373 13.98 -1.58 -24.66
C LYS A 373 13.91 -3.09 -24.55
N ALA A 374 14.90 -3.80 -25.09
CA ALA A 374 14.98 -5.27 -24.98
C ALA A 374 15.33 -5.67 -23.55
N ALA A 375 16.28 -4.96 -22.93
CA ALA A 375 16.64 -5.13 -21.53
C ALA A 375 15.46 -4.81 -20.61
N GLN A 376 14.71 -3.70 -20.86
CA GLN A 376 13.50 -3.35 -20.11
C GLN A 376 12.47 -4.46 -20.16
N LYS A 377 12.17 -4.97 -21.37
CA LYS A 377 11.22 -6.06 -21.53
C LYS A 377 11.71 -7.33 -20.83
N LYS A 378 12.99 -7.67 -20.93
CA LYS A 378 13.57 -8.85 -20.29
C LYS A 378 13.41 -8.82 -18.76
N VAL A 379 13.68 -7.67 -18.11
CA VAL A 379 13.49 -7.52 -16.66
C VAL A 379 12.02 -7.66 -16.28
N LEU A 380 11.10 -7.00 -17.03
CA LEU A 380 9.66 -7.07 -16.75
C LEU A 380 9.08 -8.49 -16.96
N ASP A 381 9.62 -9.26 -17.92
CA ASP A 381 9.12 -10.61 -18.21
C ASP A 381 9.64 -11.66 -17.21
N HIS A 382 10.78 -11.43 -16.55
CA HIS A 382 11.45 -12.44 -15.75
C HIS A 382 11.53 -12.15 -14.25
N CYS A 383 11.31 -10.89 -13.83
CA CYS A 383 11.29 -10.56 -12.41
C CYS A 383 9.86 -10.48 -11.89
N HIS A 384 9.62 -11.04 -10.68
CA HIS A 384 8.34 -11.01 -10.00
C HIS A 384 8.36 -9.95 -8.89
N PHE A 385 7.44 -8.99 -8.94
CA PHE A 385 7.34 -7.89 -7.97
C PHE A 385 5.93 -7.30 -7.95
N GLY A 386 5.60 -6.51 -6.92
CA GLY A 386 4.28 -5.88 -6.80
C GLY A 386 4.04 -4.81 -7.87
N GLY A 387 4.88 -3.80 -7.91
CA GLY A 387 4.83 -2.71 -8.87
C GLY A 387 6.19 -2.07 -9.10
N GLY A 388 6.32 -1.08 -9.99
CA GLY A 388 7.64 -0.49 -10.22
C GLY A 388 7.68 0.60 -11.28
N CYS A 389 8.89 1.09 -11.55
CA CYS A 389 9.12 2.11 -12.57
C CYS A 389 10.27 1.73 -13.50
N ILE A 390 10.11 2.07 -14.77
CA ILE A 390 11.20 2.14 -15.72
C ILE A 390 11.71 3.59 -15.75
N ASN A 391 13.01 3.76 -15.51
CA ASN A 391 13.68 5.08 -15.50
C ASN A 391 13.17 6.07 -14.46
N ASP A 392 12.48 5.59 -13.40
CA ASP A 392 12.10 6.38 -12.24
C ASP A 392 12.03 5.52 -10.99
N THR A 393 11.65 6.12 -9.86
CA THR A 393 11.41 5.43 -8.58
C THR A 393 10.10 5.90 -7.97
N ILE A 394 9.46 5.09 -7.15
CA ILE A 394 8.29 5.33 -6.31
C ILE A 394 7.01 5.87 -6.98
N ILE A 395 7.07 6.61 -8.08
CA ILE A 395 5.91 7.32 -8.65
C ILE A 395 4.78 6.42 -9.17
N HIS A 396 5.00 5.12 -9.32
CA HIS A 396 3.97 4.15 -9.73
C HIS A 396 2.79 4.09 -8.76
N LEU A 397 2.99 4.48 -7.48
CA LEU A 397 1.94 4.53 -6.47
C LEU A 397 1.09 5.82 -6.52
N ALA A 398 1.53 6.86 -7.22
CA ALA A 398 0.87 8.17 -7.20
C ALA A 398 -0.26 8.29 -8.24
N THR A 399 -1.02 7.24 -8.47
CA THR A 399 -2.15 7.25 -9.41
C THR A 399 -3.27 6.29 -9.00
N SER A 400 -4.50 6.80 -8.99
CA SER A 400 -5.72 5.98 -8.78
C SER A 400 -6.08 5.09 -9.99
N ALA A 401 -5.30 5.14 -11.08
CA ALA A 401 -5.56 4.37 -12.30
C ALA A 401 -4.92 2.98 -12.29
N MET A 402 -3.95 2.74 -11.40
CA MET A 402 -3.26 1.47 -11.27
C MET A 402 -3.40 0.93 -9.84
N PRO A 403 -3.58 -0.39 -9.66
CA PRO A 403 -3.56 -0.97 -8.33
C PRO A 403 -2.16 -0.86 -7.72
N PHE A 404 -2.11 -0.69 -6.42
CA PHE A 404 -0.92 -0.81 -5.61
C PHE A 404 -1.05 -2.02 -4.69
N GLY A 405 -0.05 -2.89 -4.67
CA GLY A 405 -0.06 -4.09 -3.84
C GLY A 405 1.14 -5.00 -4.10
N GLY A 406 1.41 -5.87 -3.15
CA GLY A 406 2.53 -6.80 -3.18
C GLY A 406 2.15 -8.19 -3.73
N VAL A 407 3.16 -9.05 -3.84
CA VAL A 407 3.04 -10.45 -4.24
C VAL A 407 3.90 -11.34 -3.35
N GLY A 408 3.38 -12.49 -2.91
CA GLY A 408 4.11 -13.41 -2.04
C GLY A 408 4.42 -12.78 -0.68
N GLU A 409 5.69 -12.62 -0.33
CA GLU A 409 6.09 -12.05 0.96
C GLU A 409 5.94 -10.52 1.05
N SER A 410 5.72 -9.83 -0.06
CA SER A 410 5.47 -8.39 -0.05
C SER A 410 4.01 -8.00 0.11
N GLY A 411 3.07 -8.94 -0.02
CA GLY A 411 1.66 -8.68 0.23
C GLY A 411 0.70 -9.60 -0.50
N MET A 412 -0.59 -9.33 -0.32
CA MET A 412 -1.71 -9.94 -1.02
C MET A 412 -2.87 -8.97 -1.13
N GLY A 413 -3.55 -8.96 -2.28
CA GLY A 413 -4.53 -7.95 -2.62
C GLY A 413 -3.88 -6.69 -3.19
N GLY A 414 -4.66 -5.63 -3.35
CA GLY A 414 -4.17 -4.35 -3.85
C GLY A 414 -5.27 -3.30 -3.83
N TYR A 415 -4.91 -2.03 -3.76
CA TYR A 415 -5.85 -0.93 -3.61
C TYR A 415 -5.48 0.24 -4.53
N HIS A 416 -5.99 1.41 -4.36
CA HIS A 416 -6.09 2.61 -5.18
C HIS A 416 -7.23 2.56 -6.21
N GLY A 417 -8.02 3.61 -6.23
CA GLY A 417 -9.07 3.84 -7.20
C GLY A 417 -10.07 2.69 -7.30
N LYS A 418 -10.25 2.18 -8.53
CA LYS A 418 -11.17 1.06 -8.73
C LYS A 418 -10.73 -0.20 -7.98
N ALA A 419 -9.44 -0.47 -7.90
CA ALA A 419 -8.94 -1.66 -7.20
C ALA A 419 -9.26 -1.58 -5.70
N GLY A 420 -9.10 -0.40 -5.08
CA GLY A 420 -9.47 -0.17 -3.69
C GLY A 420 -10.97 -0.37 -3.44
N PHE A 421 -11.83 0.19 -4.29
CA PHE A 421 -13.26 -0.09 -4.22
C PHE A 421 -13.57 -1.59 -4.34
N ASP A 422 -12.94 -2.29 -5.29
CA ASP A 422 -13.13 -3.73 -5.52
C ASP A 422 -12.64 -4.55 -4.31
N GLU A 423 -11.54 -4.14 -3.66
CA GLU A 423 -10.94 -4.82 -2.51
C GLU A 423 -11.88 -4.84 -1.29
N PHE A 424 -12.70 -3.81 -1.13
CA PHE A 424 -13.71 -3.72 -0.05
C PHE A 424 -15.12 -4.10 -0.53
N THR A 425 -15.24 -4.73 -1.71
CA THR A 425 -16.51 -5.10 -2.32
C THR A 425 -16.56 -6.60 -2.63
N HIS A 426 -17.61 -7.27 -2.17
CA HIS A 426 -17.97 -8.61 -2.63
C HIS A 426 -18.90 -8.51 -3.84
N TYR A 427 -18.52 -9.12 -4.97
CA TYR A 427 -19.35 -9.15 -6.16
C TYR A 427 -20.25 -10.38 -6.21
N ARG A 428 -21.55 -10.18 -6.02
CA ARG A 428 -22.56 -11.25 -6.15
C ARG A 428 -22.86 -11.51 -7.63
N SER A 429 -22.80 -12.78 -8.04
CA SER A 429 -23.17 -13.21 -9.38
C SER A 429 -24.65 -13.60 -9.39
N ILE A 430 -25.47 -12.87 -10.16
CA ILE A 430 -26.91 -13.03 -10.18
C ILE A 430 -27.40 -13.35 -11.60
N VAL A 431 -28.31 -14.31 -11.69
CA VAL A 431 -29.06 -14.62 -12.91
C VAL A 431 -30.55 -14.34 -12.67
N ASP A 432 -31.08 -13.26 -13.24
CA ASP A 432 -32.50 -12.94 -13.25
C ASP A 432 -33.17 -13.75 -14.35
N LYS A 433 -33.77 -14.88 -14.02
CA LYS A 433 -34.46 -15.79 -14.95
C LYS A 433 -35.92 -15.40 -15.07
N LYS A 434 -36.39 -15.19 -16.31
CA LYS A 434 -37.79 -14.91 -16.58
C LYS A 434 -38.67 -16.14 -16.35
N THR A 435 -39.87 -15.92 -15.82
CA THR A 435 -40.82 -16.98 -15.43
C THR A 435 -41.78 -17.42 -16.53
N TRP A 436 -41.86 -16.66 -17.62
CA TRP A 436 -42.76 -16.96 -18.73
C TRP A 436 -42.24 -18.09 -19.67
N MET A 437 -40.97 -18.47 -19.51
CA MET A 437 -40.35 -19.56 -20.27
C MET A 437 -39.44 -20.40 -19.36
N ASP A 438 -39.54 -21.72 -19.57
CA ASP A 438 -38.59 -22.67 -18.99
C ASP A 438 -38.15 -23.69 -20.05
N LEU A 439 -36.90 -24.16 -19.92
CA LEU A 439 -36.31 -25.15 -20.82
C LEU A 439 -36.26 -26.50 -20.09
N PRO A 440 -37.15 -27.47 -20.46
CA PRO A 440 -37.27 -28.73 -19.72
C PRO A 440 -36.04 -29.65 -19.91
N VAL A 441 -35.10 -29.29 -20.77
CA VAL A 441 -33.92 -30.08 -21.09
C VAL A 441 -33.02 -30.34 -19.86
N ARG A 442 -33.02 -29.44 -18.86
CA ARG A 442 -32.20 -29.50 -17.65
C ARG A 442 -32.77 -30.42 -16.54
N TYR A 443 -34.06 -30.77 -16.64
CA TYR A 443 -34.72 -31.53 -15.59
C TYR A 443 -34.56 -33.05 -15.79
N GLN A 444 -34.70 -33.82 -14.71
CA GLN A 444 -34.62 -35.28 -14.67
C GLN A 444 -35.49 -35.97 -15.72
N ARG A 445 -35.34 -37.29 -15.87
CA ARG A 445 -35.71 -38.10 -17.02
C ARG A 445 -34.96 -37.69 -18.27
N TYR A 446 -33.63 -37.78 -18.14
CA TYR A 446 -32.71 -37.54 -19.25
C TYR A 446 -32.86 -38.59 -20.34
N ASN A 447 -32.83 -38.19 -21.59
CA ASN A 447 -32.87 -39.06 -22.77
C ASN A 447 -31.79 -38.64 -23.77
N LYS A 448 -31.65 -39.42 -24.83
CA LYS A 448 -30.66 -39.17 -25.89
C LYS A 448 -30.85 -37.80 -26.57
N PHE A 449 -32.11 -37.34 -26.72
CA PHE A 449 -32.44 -36.04 -27.32
C PHE A 449 -31.99 -34.88 -26.40
N LYS A 450 -32.32 -34.90 -25.12
CA LYS A 450 -31.87 -33.89 -24.14
C LYS A 450 -30.36 -33.83 -24.10
N ARG A 451 -29.68 -34.98 -24.11
CA ARG A 451 -28.19 -35.04 -24.15
C ARG A 451 -27.61 -34.41 -25.41
N LYS A 452 -28.22 -34.63 -26.58
CA LYS A 452 -27.79 -34.01 -27.84
C LYS A 452 -27.95 -32.48 -27.79
N MET A 453 -29.08 -32.00 -27.30
CA MET A 453 -29.32 -30.56 -27.09
C MET A 453 -28.29 -29.93 -26.12
N LEU A 454 -28.06 -30.55 -24.96
CA LEU A 454 -27.05 -30.04 -24.02
C LEU A 454 -25.66 -29.95 -24.63
N ARG A 455 -25.24 -30.98 -25.42
CA ARG A 455 -23.96 -30.95 -26.13
C ARG A 455 -23.88 -29.85 -27.19
N MET A 456 -24.99 -29.39 -27.75
CA MET A 456 -25.04 -28.31 -28.73
C MET A 456 -24.89 -26.93 -28.05
N PHE A 457 -25.45 -26.76 -26.85
CA PHE A 457 -25.47 -25.49 -26.16
C PHE A 457 -24.25 -25.28 -25.17
N LEU A 458 -23.60 -26.37 -24.80
CA LEU A 458 -22.47 -26.34 -23.83
C LEU A 458 -21.11 -26.63 -24.50
N LYS A 459 -20.97 -26.21 -25.76
CA LYS A 459 -19.68 -26.32 -26.50
C LYS A 459 -18.79 -25.12 -26.20
#